data_1d4712ebd269b68de0f16b69776401f4
#
_entry.id   1d4712ebd269b68de0f16b69776401f4
#
_cell.length_a   1.000
_cell.length_b   1.000
_cell.length_c   1.000
_cell.angle_alpha   90.00
_cell.angle_beta   90.00
_cell.angle_gamma   90.00
#
_symmetry.space_group_name_H-M   'P 1'
#
loop_
_entity.id
_entity.type
_entity.pdbx_description
1 polymer ?
#
loop_
_entity_poly.entity_id
_entity_poly.type
_entity_poly.pdbx_seq_one_letter_code
_entity_poly.pdbx_strand_id
1 'polypeptide(L)'
;TLADYVTINISSPNTPNLRKLHHSDFIIPFLKELSNLNTELAKQHQQAPVPLLLKISPDESFHTLELIVSKAVDLGFSGIIATNTSISRFSNKDYKDFETGGLSGNPIESKSLSIVKFLAKVTDHNFPIIGVGGISCLDSALRKLDAGASLIQIYSSFVYNGPFFPSDLAKALRYRNKSWP
;
A
#
# COMPACT_ATOMS: atom_id res chain seq x y z
N THR A 1 3.27 19.75 -12.99
CA THR A 1 3.50 18.30 -12.89
C THR A 1 2.42 17.55 -13.67
N LEU A 2 2.75 16.38 -14.22
CA LEU A 2 1.80 15.51 -14.93
C LEU A 2 1.22 14.41 -14.00
N ALA A 3 1.64 14.38 -12.73
CA ALA A 3 1.23 13.36 -11.78
C ALA A 3 0.50 14.00 -10.57
N ASP A 4 -0.62 13.38 -10.18
CA ASP A 4 -1.37 13.76 -8.97
C ASP A 4 -0.65 13.25 -7.71
N TYR A 5 0.09 12.16 -7.79
CA TYR A 5 0.98 11.63 -6.76
C TYR A 5 2.06 10.73 -7.36
N VAL A 6 3.12 10.48 -6.61
CA VAL A 6 4.20 9.54 -6.97
C VAL A 6 4.32 8.45 -5.91
N THR A 7 4.41 7.21 -6.35
CA THR A 7 4.60 6.06 -5.46
C THR A 7 6.07 5.65 -5.41
N ILE A 8 6.64 5.70 -4.22
CA ILE A 8 7.97 5.17 -3.92
C ILE A 8 7.81 3.69 -3.55
N ASN A 9 8.16 2.81 -4.49
CA ASN A 9 8.00 1.37 -4.30
C ASN A 9 9.30 0.72 -3.84
N ILE A 10 9.48 0.57 -2.53
CA ILE A 10 10.64 -0.08 -1.91
C ILE A 10 10.43 -1.58 -1.65
N SER A 11 9.29 -2.14 -1.99
CA SER A 11 8.80 -3.42 -1.47
C SER A 11 8.67 -4.52 -2.52
N SER A 12 9.22 -4.33 -3.73
CA SER A 12 9.14 -5.34 -4.79
C SER A 12 9.87 -6.64 -4.39
N PRO A 13 9.19 -7.81 -4.39
CA PRO A 13 9.84 -9.08 -4.12
C PRO A 13 10.75 -9.54 -5.27
N ASN A 14 10.54 -8.97 -6.46
CA ASN A 14 11.19 -9.39 -7.71
C ASN A 14 12.47 -8.60 -8.02
N THR A 15 12.77 -7.57 -7.23
CA THR A 15 13.97 -6.74 -7.42
C THR A 15 15.04 -7.16 -6.43
N PRO A 16 16.18 -7.72 -6.90
CA PRO A 16 17.26 -8.12 -6.02
C PRO A 16 17.73 -6.95 -5.13
N ASN A 17 17.96 -7.25 -3.86
CA ASN A 17 18.46 -6.29 -2.85
C ASN A 17 17.53 -5.12 -2.49
N LEU A 18 16.39 -4.89 -3.15
CA LEU A 18 15.49 -3.78 -2.83
C LEU A 18 14.99 -3.85 -1.36
N ARG A 19 14.79 -5.06 -0.84
CA ARG A 19 14.39 -5.27 0.56
C ARG A 19 15.47 -4.93 1.58
N LYS A 20 16.74 -4.88 1.18
CA LYS A 20 17.82 -4.40 2.07
C LYS A 20 17.62 -2.93 2.43
N LEU A 21 16.87 -2.17 1.61
CA LEU A 21 16.48 -0.79 1.93
C LEU A 21 15.57 -0.69 3.15
N HIS A 22 14.91 -1.78 3.58
CA HIS A 22 14.06 -1.76 4.77
C HIS A 22 14.85 -1.72 6.08
N HIS A 23 16.17 -1.96 6.07
CA HIS A 23 17.00 -1.71 7.24
C HIS A 23 17.02 -0.21 7.55
N SER A 24 16.84 0.14 8.82
CA SER A 24 16.76 1.52 9.32
C SER A 24 17.87 2.42 8.80
N ASP A 25 19.07 1.87 8.68
CA ASP A 25 20.28 2.61 8.28
C ASP A 25 20.24 3.09 6.83
N PHE A 26 19.43 2.46 5.98
CA PHE A 26 19.31 2.82 4.58
C PHE A 26 17.99 3.52 4.27
N ILE A 27 16.88 3.07 4.86
CA ILE A 27 15.55 3.59 4.50
C ILE A 27 15.38 5.04 4.92
N ILE A 28 15.83 5.41 6.11
CA ILE A 28 15.62 6.76 6.63
C ILE A 28 16.39 7.82 5.82
N PRO A 29 17.70 7.66 5.54
CA PRO A 29 18.42 8.58 4.65
C PRO A 29 17.80 8.67 3.26
N PHE A 30 17.38 7.53 2.69
CA PHE A 30 16.77 7.47 1.37
C PHE A 30 15.45 8.25 1.31
N LEU A 31 14.53 8.03 2.26
CA LEU A 31 13.26 8.76 2.31
C LEU A 31 13.47 10.27 2.51
N LYS A 32 14.47 10.66 3.33
CA LYS A 32 14.83 12.05 3.56
C LYS A 32 15.33 12.72 2.28
N GLU A 33 16.20 12.06 1.55
CA GLU A 33 16.72 12.57 0.28
C GLU A 33 15.60 12.78 -0.74
N LEU A 34 14.68 11.81 -0.87
CA LEU A 34 13.52 11.92 -1.76
C LEU A 34 12.60 13.09 -1.37
N SER A 35 12.31 13.27 -0.09
CA SER A 35 11.50 14.39 0.38
C SER A 35 12.16 15.74 0.09
N ASN A 36 13.47 15.85 0.34
CA ASN A 36 14.24 17.06 0.04
C ASN A 36 14.23 17.36 -1.45
N LEU A 37 14.53 16.37 -2.29
CA LEU A 37 14.52 16.50 -3.75
C LEU A 37 13.15 16.93 -4.28
N ASN A 38 12.07 16.33 -3.79
CA ASN A 38 10.71 16.71 -4.16
C ASN A 38 10.43 18.19 -3.84
N THR A 39 10.85 18.64 -2.67
CA THR A 39 10.70 20.04 -2.23
C THR A 39 11.56 21.00 -3.09
N GLU A 40 12.77 20.60 -3.42
CA GLU A 40 13.67 21.39 -4.25
C GLU A 40 13.13 21.54 -5.68
N LEU A 41 12.72 20.44 -6.31
CA LEU A 41 12.11 20.45 -7.64
C LEU A 41 10.82 21.29 -7.67
N ALA A 42 10.01 21.22 -6.64
CA ALA A 42 8.79 22.03 -6.52
C ALA A 42 9.13 23.53 -6.53
N LYS A 43 10.17 23.95 -5.77
CA LYS A 43 10.65 25.33 -5.76
C LYS A 43 11.20 25.75 -7.12
N GLN A 44 12.03 24.93 -7.77
CA GLN A 44 12.58 25.22 -9.09
C GLN A 44 11.49 25.44 -10.14
N HIS A 45 10.41 24.66 -10.07
CA HIS A 45 9.29 24.76 -11.01
C HIS A 45 8.16 25.68 -10.55
N GLN A 46 8.30 26.36 -9.43
CA GLN A 46 7.28 27.24 -8.82
C GLN A 46 5.92 26.55 -8.64
N GLN A 47 5.94 25.29 -8.20
CA GLN A 47 4.77 24.43 -7.98
C GLN A 47 4.75 23.88 -6.56
N ALA A 48 3.62 23.34 -6.13
CA ALA A 48 3.56 22.57 -4.91
C ALA A 48 4.33 21.24 -5.06
N PRO A 49 4.97 20.72 -3.98
CA PRO A 49 5.55 19.38 -3.99
C PRO A 49 4.50 18.33 -4.38
N VAL A 50 4.91 17.36 -5.18
CA VAL A 50 4.02 16.24 -5.55
C VAL A 50 3.81 15.35 -4.34
N PRO A 51 2.56 14.95 -4.02
CA PRO A 51 2.31 13.98 -2.95
C PRO A 51 3.11 12.70 -3.15
N LEU A 52 3.94 12.32 -2.16
CA LEU A 52 4.71 11.07 -2.17
C LEU A 52 3.99 10.01 -1.35
N LEU A 53 3.74 8.85 -1.94
CA LEU A 53 3.20 7.68 -1.27
C LEU A 53 4.25 6.59 -1.17
N LEU A 54 4.35 5.94 -0.01
CA LEU A 54 5.31 4.85 0.20
C LEU A 54 4.61 3.49 0.11
N LYS A 55 5.06 2.61 -0.80
CA LYS A 55 4.50 1.25 -0.93
C LYS A 55 5.34 0.25 -0.14
N ILE A 56 4.69 -0.42 0.80
CA ILE A 56 5.32 -1.32 1.78
C ILE A 56 5.09 -2.80 1.48
N SER A 57 6.00 -3.64 2.01
CA SER A 57 5.92 -5.09 1.93
C SER A 57 4.99 -5.66 3.01
N PRO A 58 4.23 -6.72 2.71
CA PRO A 58 3.47 -7.44 3.73
C PRO A 58 4.36 -8.39 4.57
N ASP A 59 5.63 -8.55 4.23
CA ASP A 59 6.51 -9.53 4.85
C ASP A 59 7.40 -8.92 5.95
N GLU A 60 7.27 -7.61 6.18
CA GLU A 60 7.97 -6.93 7.25
C GLU A 60 7.31 -7.16 8.62
N SER A 61 8.11 -7.06 9.68
CA SER A 61 7.59 -7.07 11.04
C SER A 61 6.77 -5.81 11.33
N PHE A 62 5.80 -5.89 12.24
CA PHE A 62 5.05 -4.71 12.68
C PHE A 62 5.95 -3.61 13.25
N HIS A 63 7.02 -3.99 13.96
CA HIS A 63 8.01 -3.05 14.47
C HIS A 63 8.72 -2.30 13.33
N THR A 64 9.14 -3.00 12.28
CA THR A 64 9.75 -2.37 11.09
C THR A 64 8.77 -1.46 10.37
N LEU A 65 7.52 -1.91 10.22
CA LEU A 65 6.46 -1.11 9.58
C LEU A 65 6.16 0.17 10.37
N GLU A 66 6.09 0.09 11.69
CA GLU A 66 5.90 1.26 12.56
C GLU A 66 7.01 2.28 12.39
N LEU A 67 8.28 1.82 12.42
CA LEU A 67 9.44 2.68 12.20
C LEU A 67 9.38 3.39 10.85
N ILE A 68 9.14 2.63 9.77
CA ILE A 68 9.08 3.15 8.40
C ILE A 68 7.95 4.19 8.26
N VAL A 69 6.76 3.88 8.79
CA VAL A 69 5.60 4.75 8.65
C VAL A 69 5.74 6.01 9.49
N SER A 70 6.21 5.90 10.73
CA SER A 70 6.49 7.08 11.57
C SER A 70 7.49 8.01 10.88
N LYS A 71 8.54 7.47 10.27
CA LYS A 71 9.51 8.28 9.52
C LYS A 71 8.94 8.86 8.23
N ALA A 72 8.08 8.15 7.53
CA ALA A 72 7.39 8.70 6.35
C ALA A 72 6.50 9.89 6.74
N VAL A 73 5.77 9.80 7.86
CA VAL A 73 4.98 10.92 8.42
C VAL A 73 5.89 12.10 8.76
N ASP A 74 6.96 11.88 9.52
CA ASP A 74 7.92 12.92 9.94
C ASP A 74 8.54 13.66 8.74
N LEU A 75 8.74 12.94 7.62
CA LEU A 75 9.36 13.45 6.40
C LEU A 75 8.36 14.04 5.39
N GLY A 76 7.08 14.15 5.76
CA GLY A 76 6.06 14.83 4.94
C GLY A 76 5.56 13.97 3.76
N PHE A 77 5.68 12.64 3.81
CA PHE A 77 4.98 11.77 2.87
C PHE A 77 3.47 11.95 3.04
N SER A 78 2.73 11.76 1.97
CA SER A 78 1.28 12.01 1.91
C SER A 78 0.43 10.77 2.16
N GLY A 79 1.04 9.59 2.27
CA GLY A 79 0.32 8.36 2.54
C GLY A 79 1.13 7.09 2.32
N ILE A 80 0.49 5.95 2.63
CA ILE A 80 1.06 4.60 2.51
C ILE A 80 0.19 3.76 1.57
N ILE A 81 0.83 2.92 0.75
CA ILE A 81 0.17 1.85 0.01
C ILE A 81 0.48 0.51 0.68
N ALA A 82 -0.51 -0.08 1.29
CA ALA A 82 -0.44 -1.33 2.04
C ALA A 82 -1.36 -2.38 1.40
N THR A 83 -0.79 -3.40 0.69
CA THR A 83 0.60 -3.81 0.64
C THR A 83 1.03 -4.23 -0.78
N ASN A 84 2.34 -4.49 -0.98
CA ASN A 84 2.83 -5.23 -2.13
C ASN A 84 2.45 -6.72 -2.01
N THR A 85 2.90 -7.55 -2.95
CA THR A 85 2.79 -9.02 -2.92
C THR A 85 3.72 -9.62 -1.87
N SER A 86 3.42 -10.85 -1.43
CA SER A 86 4.17 -11.57 -0.39
C SER A 86 5.06 -12.66 -0.97
N ILE A 87 6.26 -12.84 -0.41
CA ILE A 87 7.08 -14.04 -0.66
C ILE A 87 6.72 -15.19 0.29
N SER A 88 5.96 -14.92 1.36
CA SER A 88 5.50 -15.97 2.25
C SER A 88 4.62 -16.94 1.48
N ARG A 89 4.99 -18.21 1.49
CA ARG A 89 4.14 -19.28 1.00
C ARG A 89 3.36 -19.82 2.18
N PHE A 90 2.06 -19.77 2.09
CA PHE A 90 1.21 -20.42 3.08
C PHE A 90 1.49 -21.93 3.01
N SER A 91 1.42 -22.60 4.14
CA SER A 91 1.71 -24.04 4.27
C SER A 91 0.73 -24.96 3.51
N ASN A 92 -0.21 -24.42 2.77
CA ASN A 92 -1.09 -25.16 1.88
C ASN A 92 -0.25 -25.81 0.77
N LYS A 93 -0.39 -27.13 0.62
CA LYS A 93 0.31 -27.96 -0.35
C LYS A 93 0.15 -27.44 -1.79
N ASP A 94 -0.95 -26.75 -2.08
CA ASP A 94 -1.33 -26.26 -3.40
C ASP A 94 -0.46 -25.10 -3.93
N TYR A 95 0.39 -24.50 -3.08
CA TYR A 95 1.25 -23.37 -3.45
C TYR A 95 2.76 -23.67 -3.42
N LYS A 96 3.15 -24.94 -3.18
CA LYS A 96 4.57 -25.30 -3.04
C LYS A 96 5.34 -25.30 -4.36
N ASP A 97 4.64 -25.50 -5.48
CA ASP A 97 5.23 -25.68 -6.80
C ASP A 97 5.16 -24.42 -7.67
N PHE A 98 4.77 -23.29 -7.12
CA PHE A 98 4.72 -22.06 -7.89
C PHE A 98 6.12 -21.44 -8.08
N GLU A 99 6.31 -20.89 -9.28
CA GLU A 99 7.49 -20.18 -9.73
C GLU A 99 7.88 -19.02 -8.82
N THR A 100 9.08 -18.49 -9.03
CA THR A 100 9.59 -17.28 -8.35
C THR A 100 8.64 -16.10 -8.57
N GLY A 101 8.37 -15.33 -7.52
CA GLY A 101 7.51 -14.15 -7.57
C GLY A 101 6.75 -13.90 -6.28
N GLY A 102 5.94 -12.86 -6.26
CA GLY A 102 5.12 -12.49 -5.11
C GLY A 102 3.71 -13.07 -5.21
N LEU A 103 3.22 -13.67 -4.13
CA LEU A 103 1.85 -14.12 -3.99
C LEU A 103 0.91 -12.91 -3.86
N SER A 104 -0.19 -12.92 -4.61
CA SER A 104 -1.22 -11.87 -4.65
C SER A 104 -2.63 -12.44 -4.55
N GLY A 105 -3.64 -11.59 -4.58
CA GLY A 105 -5.06 -11.98 -4.55
C GLY A 105 -5.54 -12.43 -3.17
N ASN A 106 -6.61 -13.25 -3.14
CA ASN A 106 -7.26 -13.68 -1.90
C ASN A 106 -6.31 -14.28 -0.84
N PRO A 107 -5.28 -15.06 -1.20
CA PRO A 107 -4.37 -15.63 -0.20
C PRO A 107 -3.67 -14.62 0.70
N ILE A 108 -3.48 -13.38 0.25
CA ILE A 108 -2.84 -12.34 1.07
C ILE A 108 -3.85 -11.40 1.76
N GLU A 109 -5.15 -11.62 1.61
CA GLU A 109 -6.19 -10.73 2.14
C GLU A 109 -6.05 -10.49 3.64
N SER A 110 -6.02 -11.58 4.42
CA SER A 110 -5.93 -11.52 5.89
C SER A 110 -4.67 -10.79 6.36
N LYS A 111 -3.53 -11.10 5.75
CA LYS A 111 -2.25 -10.47 6.07
C LYS A 111 -2.25 -8.97 5.75
N SER A 112 -2.71 -8.60 4.56
CA SER A 112 -2.82 -7.20 4.16
C SER A 112 -3.82 -6.44 5.02
N LEU A 113 -4.95 -7.07 5.40
CA LEU A 113 -5.96 -6.46 6.26
C LEU A 113 -5.41 -6.16 7.66
N SER A 114 -4.67 -7.10 8.26
CA SER A 114 -4.04 -6.90 9.57
C SER A 114 -3.03 -5.76 9.56
N ILE A 115 -2.29 -5.61 8.47
CA ILE A 115 -1.32 -4.51 8.31
C ILE A 115 -2.05 -3.17 8.18
N VAL A 116 -3.09 -3.06 7.35
CA VAL A 116 -3.88 -1.82 7.23
C VAL A 116 -4.44 -1.41 8.59
N LYS A 117 -5.03 -2.34 9.34
CA LYS A 117 -5.56 -2.10 10.69
C LYS A 117 -4.47 -1.63 11.67
N PHE A 118 -3.30 -2.25 11.62
CA PHE A 118 -2.15 -1.85 12.44
C PHE A 118 -1.69 -0.43 12.11
N LEU A 119 -1.51 -0.11 10.83
CA LEU A 119 -1.06 1.19 10.39
C LEU A 119 -2.05 2.30 10.72
N ALA A 120 -3.35 2.05 10.53
CA ALA A 120 -4.39 3.00 10.92
C ALA A 120 -4.32 3.33 12.41
N LYS A 121 -4.09 2.32 13.26
CA LYS A 121 -3.90 2.51 14.71
C LYS A 121 -2.64 3.31 15.04
N VAL A 122 -1.50 2.98 14.42
CA VAL A 122 -0.19 3.65 14.67
C VAL A 122 -0.22 5.12 14.26
N THR A 123 -1.01 5.45 13.25
CA THR A 123 -1.13 6.82 12.74
C THR A 123 -2.37 7.56 13.28
N ASP A 124 -3.01 7.03 14.30
CA ASP A 124 -4.26 7.60 14.89
C ASP A 124 -5.31 7.93 13.82
N HIS A 125 -5.39 7.13 12.74
CA HIS A 125 -6.27 7.35 11.58
C HIS A 125 -6.07 8.68 10.84
N ASN A 126 -4.96 9.38 11.08
CA ASN A 126 -4.67 10.70 10.50
C ASN A 126 -3.75 10.65 9.28
N PHE A 127 -3.31 9.47 8.86
CA PHE A 127 -2.43 9.30 7.71
C PHE A 127 -3.10 8.46 6.62
N PRO A 128 -3.22 8.96 5.38
CA PRO A 128 -3.92 8.24 4.31
C PRO A 128 -3.30 6.87 4.01
N ILE A 129 -4.14 5.83 3.97
CA ILE A 129 -3.73 4.47 3.63
C ILE A 129 -4.50 4.02 2.39
N ILE A 130 -3.78 3.60 1.36
CA ILE A 130 -4.37 2.91 0.22
C ILE A 130 -4.24 1.41 0.47
N GLY A 131 -5.36 0.74 0.72
CA GLY A 131 -5.42 -0.69 1.00
C GLY A 131 -5.32 -1.52 -0.27
N VAL A 132 -4.36 -2.46 -0.32
CA VAL A 132 -4.13 -3.34 -1.48
C VAL A 132 -3.93 -4.78 -1.01
N GLY A 133 -4.45 -5.73 -1.75
CA GLY A 133 -4.28 -7.17 -1.51
C GLY A 133 -5.56 -7.86 -1.03
N GLY A 134 -6.00 -8.85 -1.81
CA GLY A 134 -7.14 -9.70 -1.50
C GLY A 134 -8.52 -9.08 -1.73
N ILE A 135 -8.62 -7.91 -2.36
CA ILE A 135 -9.92 -7.30 -2.66
C ILE A 135 -10.48 -7.95 -3.91
N SER A 136 -11.52 -8.77 -3.75
CA SER A 136 -12.14 -9.54 -4.84
C SER A 136 -13.67 -9.40 -4.93
N CYS A 137 -14.29 -8.74 -3.95
CA CYS A 137 -15.73 -8.47 -3.89
C CYS A 137 -16.00 -7.26 -3.01
N LEU A 138 -17.27 -6.85 -2.93
CA LEU A 138 -17.69 -5.73 -2.10
C LEU A 138 -17.32 -5.91 -0.63
N ASP A 139 -17.54 -7.10 -0.06
CA ASP A 139 -17.24 -7.36 1.36
C ASP A 139 -15.75 -7.23 1.68
N SER A 140 -14.86 -7.72 0.82
CA SER A 140 -13.41 -7.57 1.01
C SER A 140 -12.96 -6.12 0.87
N ALA A 141 -13.60 -5.33 -0.01
CA ALA A 141 -13.37 -3.90 -0.12
C ALA A 141 -13.80 -3.17 1.16
N LEU A 142 -14.98 -3.49 1.67
CA LEU A 142 -15.53 -2.90 2.90
C LEU A 142 -14.66 -3.23 4.12
N ARG A 143 -14.26 -4.50 4.29
CA ARG A 143 -13.32 -4.86 5.38
C ARG A 143 -12.04 -4.04 5.32
N LYS A 144 -11.54 -3.71 4.13
CA LYS A 144 -10.33 -2.92 3.97
C LYS A 144 -10.54 -1.46 4.36
N LEU A 145 -11.67 -0.86 3.98
CA LEU A 145 -12.05 0.49 4.37
C LEU A 145 -12.34 0.58 5.88
N ASP A 146 -13.11 -0.37 6.43
CA ASP A 146 -13.42 -0.45 7.86
C ASP A 146 -12.16 -0.66 8.73
N ALA A 147 -11.10 -1.24 8.15
CA ALA A 147 -9.80 -1.36 8.81
C ALA A 147 -8.98 -0.05 8.84
N GLY A 148 -9.47 1.02 8.20
CA GLY A 148 -8.86 2.33 8.18
C GLY A 148 -8.19 2.72 6.86
N ALA A 149 -8.41 1.97 5.77
CA ALA A 149 -7.97 2.43 4.46
C ALA A 149 -8.85 3.59 3.96
N SER A 150 -8.20 4.67 3.48
CA SER A 150 -8.89 5.80 2.85
C SER A 150 -9.29 5.52 1.41
N LEU A 151 -8.47 4.72 0.71
CA LEU A 151 -8.67 4.28 -0.66
C LEU A 151 -8.31 2.81 -0.80
N ILE A 152 -8.74 2.18 -1.89
CA ILE A 152 -8.41 0.79 -2.21
C ILE A 152 -7.80 0.67 -3.61
N GLN A 153 -6.91 -0.32 -3.78
CA GLN A 153 -6.38 -0.73 -5.08
C GLN A 153 -6.67 -2.21 -5.31
N ILE A 154 -6.92 -2.57 -6.56
CA ILE A 154 -7.11 -3.94 -7.02
C ILE A 154 -6.11 -4.28 -8.12
N TYR A 155 -5.70 -5.54 -8.20
CA TYR A 155 -4.87 -6.06 -9.29
C TYR A 155 -5.38 -7.45 -9.74
N SER A 156 -5.19 -8.49 -8.93
CA SER A 156 -5.56 -9.87 -9.30
C SER A 156 -7.04 -10.01 -9.65
N SER A 157 -7.93 -9.38 -8.88
CA SER A 157 -9.37 -9.40 -9.14
C SER A 157 -9.76 -8.70 -10.45
N PHE A 158 -8.99 -7.70 -10.88
CA PHE A 158 -9.19 -7.09 -12.19
C PHE A 158 -8.94 -8.11 -13.31
N VAL A 159 -7.90 -8.95 -13.16
CA VAL A 159 -7.59 -10.00 -14.13
C VAL A 159 -8.70 -11.06 -14.20
N TYR A 160 -9.21 -11.49 -13.02
CA TYR A 160 -10.22 -12.55 -12.96
C TYR A 160 -11.65 -12.08 -13.25
N ASN A 161 -12.01 -10.87 -12.84
CA ASN A 161 -13.37 -10.32 -12.95
C ASN A 161 -13.55 -9.35 -14.13
N GLY A 162 -12.46 -9.06 -14.86
CA GLY A 162 -12.47 -8.24 -16.06
C GLY A 162 -12.47 -6.73 -15.80
N PRO A 163 -12.47 -5.93 -16.91
CA PRO A 163 -12.21 -4.49 -16.85
C PRO A 163 -13.34 -3.66 -16.21
N PHE A 164 -14.53 -4.18 -16.11
CA PHE A 164 -15.67 -3.47 -15.52
C PHE A 164 -15.74 -3.59 -13.99
N PHE A 165 -15.03 -4.57 -13.42
CA PHE A 165 -15.04 -4.81 -11.97
C PHE A 165 -14.72 -3.58 -11.12
N PRO A 166 -13.71 -2.72 -11.42
CA PRO A 166 -13.46 -1.51 -10.63
C PRO A 166 -14.64 -0.55 -10.61
N SER A 167 -15.29 -0.36 -11.77
CA SER A 167 -16.46 0.52 -11.90
C SER A 167 -17.65 0.00 -11.10
N ASP A 168 -17.91 -1.29 -11.19
CA ASP A 168 -19.05 -1.92 -10.49
C ASP A 168 -18.83 -1.95 -8.99
N LEU A 169 -17.58 -2.22 -8.54
CA LEU A 169 -17.21 -2.11 -7.14
C LEU A 169 -17.37 -0.68 -6.60
N ALA A 170 -16.93 0.33 -7.37
CA ALA A 170 -17.07 1.73 -6.99
C ALA A 170 -18.55 2.16 -6.90
N LYS A 171 -19.42 1.68 -7.82
CA LYS A 171 -20.86 1.91 -7.75
C LYS A 171 -21.45 1.27 -6.49
N ALA A 172 -21.12 0.01 -6.20
CA ALA A 172 -21.61 -0.70 -5.02
C ALA A 172 -21.23 0.01 -3.72
N LEU A 173 -19.98 0.50 -3.60
CA LEU A 173 -19.50 1.28 -2.45
C LEU A 173 -20.26 2.59 -2.29
N ARG A 174 -20.61 3.30 -3.39
CA ARG A 174 -21.39 4.54 -3.34
C ARG A 174 -22.82 4.32 -2.83
N TYR A 175 -23.46 3.22 -3.18
CA TYR A 175 -24.82 2.90 -2.72
C TYR A 175 -24.86 2.70 -1.20
N ARG A 176 -23.84 2.09 -0.62
CA ARG A 176 -23.76 1.94 0.84
C ARG A 176 -23.58 3.28 1.57
N ASN A 177 -22.77 4.19 1.02
CA ASN A 177 -22.56 5.51 1.65
C ASN A 177 -23.80 6.42 1.61
N LYS A 178 -24.82 6.12 0.77
CA LYS A 178 -26.11 6.82 0.77
C LYS A 178 -27.07 6.37 1.88
N SER A 179 -26.80 5.21 2.49
CA SER A 179 -27.57 4.67 3.62
C SER A 179 -26.88 4.87 4.98
N TRP A 180 -25.74 5.57 5.01
CA TRP A 180 -25.05 5.96 6.22
C TRP A 180 -25.53 7.36 6.63
N PRO A 181 -26.02 7.55 7.89
CA PRO A 181 -26.48 8.85 8.39
C PRO A 181 -25.36 9.88 8.43
#